data_58a1c9ff16a17c6d0ac4c077320d9c9c
#
_entry.id   58a1c9ff16a17c6d0ac4c077320d9c9c
#
_cell.length_a   1.000
_cell.length_b   1.000
_cell.length_c   1.000
_cell.angle_alpha   90.00
_cell.angle_beta   90.00
_cell.angle_gamma   90.00
#
_symmetry.space_group_name_H-M   'P 1'
#
loop_
_entity.id
_entity.type
_entity.pdbx_description
1 polymer ?
#
loop_
_entity_poly.entity_id
_entity_poly.type
_entity_poly.pdbx_seq_one_letter_code
_entity_poly.pdbx_strand_id
1 'polypeptide(L)'
;MLRSYELSLPKILRVMRLSELKTGEKGVIVKVLGHGGFRKRIVEMGFIKGKTVEVLLNAPLKDPIKYKVLGYEISLRRQEAEMIEVISEEEAKKLAEKTVYHEGLPEDLSVKEEDMKRLALGKRRTINVALVGNPNSGKTSLFNLASGAHEHVGNYSGVTVDAKEGYFDFEGYHFRIVDLPGTYSLSAYTPEEIYVRRHIIDETPDVIINVVDSSNLERNLYLTTQLIDMNVRMVVALNIYDELEASGNTLDYHLLSKLFGVPMLPTVSKKNRGLDTLFHVVINLYEDRKSVV
;
A
#
# COMPACT_ATOMS: atom_id res chain seq x y z
N MET A 1 -48.67 13.44 21.41
CA MET A 1 -47.65 14.37 20.91
C MET A 1 -46.35 13.57 20.70
N LEU A 2 -46.21 13.00 19.51
CA LEU A 2 -45.00 12.25 19.11
C LEU A 2 -44.07 13.25 18.40
N ARG A 3 -42.96 13.60 19.05
CA ARG A 3 -41.89 14.35 18.42
C ARG A 3 -41.10 13.42 17.54
N SER A 4 -41.15 13.63 16.24
CA SER A 4 -40.30 13.04 15.23
C SER A 4 -38.85 13.47 15.47
N TYR A 5 -37.99 12.52 15.85
CA TYR A 5 -36.53 12.68 15.80
C TYR A 5 -36.12 12.46 14.36
N GLU A 6 -35.89 13.55 13.63
CA GLU A 6 -35.11 13.48 12.38
C GLU A 6 -33.69 13.10 12.72
N LEU A 7 -33.34 11.85 12.42
CA LEU A 7 -31.96 11.37 12.35
C LEU A 7 -31.29 12.08 11.16
N SER A 8 -30.53 13.13 11.43
CA SER A 8 -29.65 13.73 10.43
C SER A 8 -28.57 12.72 10.07
N LEU A 9 -28.67 12.19 8.86
CA LEU A 9 -27.61 11.38 8.23
C LEU A 9 -26.26 12.13 8.31
N PRO A 10 -25.12 11.44 8.57
CA PRO A 10 -23.82 12.10 8.62
C PRO A 10 -23.55 12.74 7.26
N LYS A 11 -23.30 14.05 7.25
CA LYS A 11 -22.88 14.79 6.05
C LYS A 11 -21.68 14.06 5.43
N ILE A 12 -21.89 13.54 4.22
CA ILE A 12 -20.85 12.94 3.39
C ILE A 12 -19.74 13.99 3.24
N LEU A 13 -18.52 13.64 3.62
CA LEU A 13 -17.31 14.45 3.40
C LEU A 13 -17.26 14.86 1.93
N ARG A 14 -17.23 16.15 1.66
CA ARG A 14 -17.13 16.68 0.31
C ARG A 14 -15.69 16.66 -0.14
N VAL A 15 -15.29 15.58 -0.80
CA VAL A 15 -14.00 15.50 -1.50
C VAL A 15 -14.09 16.34 -2.78
N MET A 16 -13.14 17.26 -2.96
CA MET A 16 -13.04 18.16 -4.12
C MET A 16 -11.74 17.91 -4.85
N ARG A 17 -11.63 18.35 -6.09
CA ARG A 17 -10.35 18.40 -6.82
C ARG A 17 -9.59 19.65 -6.40
N LEU A 18 -8.25 19.53 -6.33
CA LEU A 18 -7.39 20.67 -5.99
C LEU A 18 -7.60 21.85 -6.93
N SER A 19 -7.94 21.58 -8.21
CA SER A 19 -8.26 22.59 -9.23
C SER A 19 -9.56 23.36 -8.99
N GLU A 20 -10.42 22.89 -8.08
CA GLU A 20 -11.71 23.53 -7.72
C GLU A 20 -11.56 24.59 -6.63
N LEU A 21 -10.44 24.54 -5.87
CA LEU A 21 -10.17 25.53 -4.84
C LEU A 21 -9.91 26.91 -5.46
N LYS A 22 -10.41 27.95 -4.80
CA LYS A 22 -10.23 29.35 -5.21
C LYS A 22 -8.97 29.94 -4.60
N THR A 23 -8.51 31.07 -5.16
CA THR A 23 -7.38 31.82 -4.61
C THR A 23 -7.62 32.16 -3.13
N GLY A 24 -6.65 31.86 -2.28
CA GLY A 24 -6.71 32.04 -0.84
C GLY A 24 -7.35 30.87 -0.07
N GLU A 25 -8.00 29.93 -0.75
CA GLU A 25 -8.56 28.74 -0.08
C GLU A 25 -7.48 27.72 0.22
N LYS A 26 -7.69 26.98 1.33
CA LYS A 26 -6.83 25.91 1.80
C LYS A 26 -7.57 24.59 1.78
N GLY A 27 -6.87 23.54 1.43
CA GLY A 27 -7.35 22.17 1.49
C GLY A 27 -6.32 21.24 2.07
N VAL A 28 -6.78 20.12 2.64
CA VAL A 28 -5.94 19.02 3.10
C VAL A 28 -5.97 17.92 2.05
N ILE A 29 -4.80 17.50 1.59
CA ILE A 29 -4.65 16.48 0.54
C ILE A 29 -5.13 15.13 1.09
N VAL A 30 -6.09 14.52 0.42
CA VAL A 30 -6.64 13.20 0.77
C VAL A 30 -6.00 12.12 -0.09
N LYS A 31 -5.83 12.39 -1.39
CA LYS A 31 -5.33 11.41 -2.34
C LYS A 31 -4.71 12.09 -3.56
N VAL A 32 -3.62 11.52 -4.04
CA VAL A 32 -3.05 11.85 -5.36
C VAL A 32 -3.44 10.72 -6.30
N LEU A 33 -4.21 11.05 -7.32
CA LEU A 33 -4.60 10.16 -8.41
C LEU A 33 -3.49 10.15 -9.46
N GLY A 34 -3.60 9.22 -10.42
CA GLY A 34 -2.59 9.06 -11.46
C GLY A 34 -1.49 8.07 -11.07
N HIS A 35 -0.67 7.72 -12.04
CA HIS A 35 0.27 6.61 -11.98
C HIS A 35 1.66 7.06 -12.47
N GLY A 36 2.69 6.25 -12.17
CA GLY A 36 4.03 6.39 -12.72
C GLY A 36 4.72 7.71 -12.40
N GLY A 37 5.45 8.26 -13.39
CA GLY A 37 6.25 9.44 -13.24
C GLY A 37 5.50 10.70 -12.79
N PHE A 38 4.21 10.81 -13.14
CA PHE A 38 3.36 11.91 -12.69
C PHE A 38 3.21 11.90 -11.17
N ARG A 39 2.75 10.77 -10.60
CA ARG A 39 2.52 10.64 -9.15
C ARG A 39 3.81 10.83 -8.37
N LYS A 40 4.92 10.22 -8.83
CA LYS A 40 6.24 10.38 -8.22
C LYS A 40 6.63 11.86 -8.15
N ARG A 41 6.55 12.58 -9.28
CA ARG A 41 6.87 14.01 -9.35
C ARG A 41 5.99 14.85 -8.41
N ILE A 42 4.68 14.61 -8.36
CA ILE A 42 3.74 15.35 -7.51
C ILE A 42 4.05 15.11 -6.03
N VAL A 43 4.35 13.88 -5.63
CA VAL A 43 4.74 13.53 -4.26
C VAL A 43 6.10 14.16 -3.90
N GLU A 44 7.10 14.11 -4.80
CA GLU A 44 8.41 14.75 -4.61
C GLU A 44 8.29 16.28 -4.47
N MET A 45 7.32 16.90 -5.12
CA MET A 45 6.99 18.31 -4.94
C MET A 45 6.26 18.63 -3.63
N GLY A 46 5.96 17.62 -2.79
CA GLY A 46 5.37 17.80 -1.47
C GLY A 46 3.85 17.67 -1.42
N PHE A 47 3.17 17.29 -2.51
CA PHE A 47 1.73 16.99 -2.48
C PHE A 47 1.48 15.61 -1.88
N ILE A 48 1.61 15.53 -0.56
CA ILE A 48 1.52 14.29 0.23
C ILE A 48 0.20 14.28 1.00
N LYS A 49 -0.44 13.12 1.12
CA LYS A 49 -1.66 12.94 1.92
C LYS A 49 -1.49 13.50 3.34
N GLY A 50 -2.49 14.22 3.81
CA GLY A 50 -2.51 14.84 5.14
C GLY A 50 -1.82 16.22 5.20
N LYS A 51 -1.15 16.67 4.15
CA LYS A 51 -0.53 18.01 4.10
C LYS A 51 -1.51 19.06 3.60
N THR A 52 -1.44 20.26 4.18
CA THR A 52 -2.23 21.41 3.77
C THR A 52 -1.63 22.02 2.52
N VAL A 53 -2.47 22.35 1.55
CA VAL A 53 -2.14 23.09 0.34
C VAL A 53 -3.02 24.34 0.28
N GLU A 54 -2.42 25.46 -0.10
CA GLU A 54 -3.08 26.78 -0.27
C GLU A 54 -2.98 27.21 -1.71
N VAL A 55 -4.07 27.73 -2.26
CA VAL A 55 -4.07 28.33 -3.61
C VAL A 55 -3.61 29.78 -3.49
N LEU A 56 -2.43 30.09 -4.02
CA LEU A 56 -1.89 31.45 -3.99
C LEU A 56 -2.44 32.33 -5.12
N LEU A 57 -2.48 31.78 -6.32
CA LEU A 57 -2.89 32.54 -7.51
C LEU A 57 -3.43 31.60 -8.59
N ASN A 58 -4.61 31.93 -9.10
CA ASN A 58 -5.06 31.45 -10.40
C ASN A 58 -4.59 32.44 -11.47
N ALA A 59 -3.76 32.01 -12.41
CA ALA A 59 -3.33 32.85 -13.52
C ALA A 59 -4.54 33.42 -14.29
N PRO A 60 -4.43 34.57 -14.99
CA PRO A 60 -5.55 35.19 -15.71
C PRO A 60 -6.25 34.24 -16.69
N LEU A 61 -5.53 33.32 -17.29
CA LEU A 61 -6.04 32.25 -18.17
C LEU A 61 -6.40 30.96 -17.42
N LYS A 62 -6.39 31.00 -16.08
CA LYS A 62 -6.68 29.85 -15.18
C LYS A 62 -5.71 28.67 -15.30
N ASP A 63 -4.54 28.83 -15.95
CA ASP A 63 -3.50 27.83 -16.10
C ASP A 63 -2.12 28.49 -16.34
N PRO A 64 -1.05 28.13 -15.59
CA PRO A 64 -1.03 27.23 -14.44
C PRO A 64 -1.60 27.87 -13.16
N ILE A 65 -1.92 27.04 -12.16
CA ILE A 65 -2.37 27.47 -10.84
C ILE A 65 -1.17 27.41 -9.89
N LYS A 66 -0.97 28.49 -9.10
CA LYS A 66 0.07 28.53 -8.07
C LYS A 66 -0.44 28.06 -6.75
N TYR A 67 0.26 27.13 -6.15
CA TYR A 67 -0.03 26.54 -4.84
C TYR A 67 1.14 26.76 -3.88
N LYS A 68 0.83 26.80 -2.59
CA LYS A 68 1.80 26.72 -1.51
C LYS A 68 1.62 25.40 -0.77
N VAL A 69 2.66 24.58 -0.74
CA VAL A 69 2.69 23.30 -0.04
C VAL A 69 4.03 23.15 0.67
N LEU A 70 4.02 22.73 1.95
CA LEU A 70 5.22 22.61 2.79
C LEU A 70 6.10 23.88 2.84
N GLY A 71 5.49 25.04 2.64
CA GLY A 71 6.22 26.33 2.61
C GLY A 71 6.76 26.76 1.24
N TYR A 72 6.73 25.88 0.23
CA TYR A 72 7.20 26.15 -1.12
C TYR A 72 6.08 26.57 -2.06
N GLU A 73 6.40 27.46 -3.01
CA GLU A 73 5.48 27.85 -4.08
C GLU A 73 5.70 26.96 -5.29
N ILE A 74 4.63 26.31 -5.74
CA ILE A 74 4.66 25.34 -6.84
C ILE A 74 3.55 25.68 -7.82
N SER A 75 3.85 25.61 -9.11
CA SER A 75 2.87 25.78 -10.17
C SER A 75 2.50 24.44 -10.77
N LEU A 76 1.21 24.13 -10.80
CA LEU A 76 0.68 22.95 -11.48
C LEU A 76 -0.25 23.36 -12.61
N ARG A 77 -0.24 22.62 -13.70
CA ARG A 77 -1.27 22.74 -14.73
C ARG A 77 -2.62 22.29 -14.16
N ARG A 78 -3.70 22.87 -14.65
CA ARG A 78 -5.05 22.54 -14.17
C ARG A 78 -5.35 21.05 -14.22
N GLN A 79 -4.97 20.39 -15.33
CA GLN A 79 -5.10 18.93 -15.47
C GLN A 79 -4.34 18.15 -14.38
N GLU A 80 -3.19 18.64 -13.95
CA GLU A 80 -2.40 18.02 -12.88
C GLU A 80 -3.08 18.21 -11.52
N ALA A 81 -3.63 19.39 -11.27
CA ALA A 81 -4.38 19.70 -10.05
C ALA A 81 -5.71 18.92 -9.96
N GLU A 82 -6.32 18.57 -11.08
CA GLU A 82 -7.51 17.70 -11.15
C GLU A 82 -7.22 16.26 -10.66
N MET A 83 -5.95 15.85 -10.70
CA MET A 83 -5.53 14.53 -10.21
C MET A 83 -5.22 14.51 -8.71
N ILE A 84 -5.48 15.59 -7.97
CA ILE A 84 -5.27 15.68 -6.52
C ILE A 84 -6.60 15.91 -5.84
N GLU A 85 -6.96 15.02 -4.93
CA GLU A 85 -8.17 15.09 -4.11
C GLU A 85 -7.86 15.78 -2.78
N VAL A 86 -8.70 16.73 -2.40
CA VAL A 86 -8.59 17.51 -1.16
C VAL A 86 -9.93 17.59 -0.45
N ILE A 87 -9.90 17.85 0.85
CA ILE A 87 -11.04 18.25 1.67
C ILE A 87 -10.76 19.66 2.22
N SER A 88 -11.80 20.40 2.59
CA SER A 88 -11.61 21.70 3.21
C SER A 88 -10.91 21.57 4.57
N GLU A 89 -10.20 22.64 4.97
CA GLU A 89 -9.53 22.68 6.28
C GLU A 89 -10.52 22.53 7.45
N GLU A 90 -11.74 23.03 7.29
CA GLU A 90 -12.82 22.87 8.27
C GLU A 90 -13.29 21.42 8.42
N GLU A 91 -13.38 20.69 7.30
CA GLU A 91 -13.75 19.28 7.32
C GLU A 91 -12.64 18.42 7.90
N ALA A 92 -11.38 18.77 7.63
CA ALA A 92 -10.21 18.10 8.20
C ALA A 92 -10.14 18.30 9.74
N LYS A 93 -10.42 19.51 10.24
CA LYS A 93 -10.52 19.80 11.68
C LYS A 93 -11.65 19.01 12.36
N LYS A 94 -12.83 18.98 11.75
CA LYS A 94 -13.97 18.18 12.27
C LYS A 94 -13.68 16.69 12.32
N LEU A 95 -12.88 16.17 11.39
CA LEU A 95 -12.38 14.79 11.42
C LEU A 95 -11.42 14.57 12.58
N ALA A 96 -10.47 15.47 12.78
CA ALA A 96 -9.51 15.40 13.88
C ALA A 96 -10.21 15.52 15.25
N GLU A 97 -11.17 16.42 15.40
CA GLU A 97 -11.96 16.59 16.63
C GLU A 97 -12.81 15.36 16.93
N LYS A 98 -13.39 14.69 15.92
CA LYS A 98 -14.13 13.44 16.12
C LYS A 98 -13.25 12.27 16.58
N THR A 99 -11.96 12.33 16.31
CA THR A 99 -10.99 11.30 16.73
C THR A 99 -10.54 11.49 18.19
N VAL A 100 -10.70 12.68 18.76
CA VAL A 100 -10.28 13.03 20.13
C VAL A 100 -11.39 12.83 21.19
N TYR A 101 -12.66 12.69 20.78
CA TYR A 101 -13.80 12.55 21.71
C TYR A 101 -14.18 11.08 21.99
N HIS A 102 -13.22 10.25 22.44
CA HIS A 102 -13.50 8.91 22.97
C HIS A 102 -12.91 8.66 24.36
N GLU A 103 -12.71 9.71 25.17
CA GLU A 103 -12.54 9.55 26.61
C GLU A 103 -13.76 10.14 27.33
N GLY A 104 -14.67 9.27 27.73
CA GLY A 104 -15.78 9.62 28.62
C GLY A 104 -17.19 9.24 28.14
N LEU A 105 -17.48 7.96 28.01
CA LEU A 105 -18.84 7.44 27.86
C LEU A 105 -19.19 6.51 29.03
N PRO A 106 -20.46 6.55 29.53
CA PRO A 106 -20.91 5.74 30.67
C PRO A 106 -20.91 4.24 30.36
N GLU A 107 -20.69 3.42 31.39
CA GLU A 107 -20.53 1.95 31.37
C GLU A 107 -21.72 1.11 30.86
N ASP A 108 -22.79 1.70 30.35
CA ASP A 108 -24.03 0.96 30.00
C ASP A 108 -24.23 0.77 28.47
N LEU A 109 -23.15 0.75 27.66
CA LEU A 109 -23.22 0.59 26.21
C LEU A 109 -22.35 -0.57 25.66
N SER A 110 -22.16 -1.63 26.45
CA SER A 110 -21.30 -2.78 26.05
C SER A 110 -21.75 -3.51 24.77
N VAL A 111 -23.01 -3.41 24.39
CA VAL A 111 -23.56 -4.06 23.18
C VAL A 111 -23.27 -3.25 21.90
N LYS A 112 -23.00 -1.96 22.01
CA LYS A 112 -22.75 -1.09 20.85
C LYS A 112 -21.27 -1.01 20.42
N GLU A 113 -20.36 -1.42 21.27
CA GLU A 113 -18.92 -1.40 20.97
C GLU A 113 -18.51 -2.50 20.00
N GLU A 114 -19.13 -3.68 20.10
CA GLU A 114 -18.94 -4.76 19.13
C GLU A 114 -19.60 -4.44 17.78
N ASP A 115 -20.77 -3.81 17.77
CA ASP A 115 -21.43 -3.36 16.54
C ASP A 115 -20.72 -2.16 15.91
N MET A 116 -20.14 -1.26 16.71
CA MET A 116 -19.30 -0.17 16.18
C MET A 116 -17.93 -0.67 15.74
N LYS A 117 -17.34 -1.66 16.39
CA LYS A 117 -16.17 -2.40 15.87
C LYS A 117 -16.49 -3.12 14.57
N ARG A 118 -17.66 -3.75 14.44
CA ARG A 118 -18.14 -4.35 13.18
C ARG A 118 -18.41 -3.32 12.08
N LEU A 119 -18.93 -2.14 12.41
CA LEU A 119 -19.15 -1.04 11.47
C LEU A 119 -17.87 -0.27 11.12
N ALA A 120 -16.91 -0.15 12.03
CA ALA A 120 -15.55 0.34 11.76
C ALA A 120 -14.72 -0.69 10.98
N LEU A 121 -14.93 -2.00 11.20
CA LEU A 121 -14.44 -3.10 10.39
C LEU A 121 -15.08 -3.15 8.99
N GLY A 122 -16.22 -2.49 8.78
CA GLY A 122 -16.91 -2.41 7.48
C GLY A 122 -16.19 -1.57 6.41
N LYS A 123 -15.18 -0.77 6.75
CA LYS A 123 -14.18 -0.29 5.80
C LYS A 123 -13.02 -1.28 5.81
N ARG A 124 -13.16 -2.38 5.06
CA ARG A 124 -12.09 -3.34 4.79
C ARG A 124 -10.83 -2.56 4.42
N ARG A 125 -9.81 -2.62 5.28
CA ARG A 125 -8.49 -2.04 5.00
C ARG A 125 -7.85 -2.94 3.96
N THR A 126 -7.79 -2.49 2.72
CA THR A 126 -7.15 -3.25 1.65
C THR A 126 -5.65 -3.02 1.68
N ILE A 127 -4.89 -4.11 1.71
CA ILE A 127 -3.43 -4.13 1.60
C ILE A 127 -3.07 -4.68 0.22
N ASN A 128 -2.41 -3.88 -0.61
CA ASN A 128 -1.94 -4.29 -1.92
C ASN A 128 -0.54 -4.90 -1.79
N VAL A 129 -0.42 -6.18 -2.13
CA VAL A 129 0.82 -6.94 -2.00
C VAL A 129 1.28 -7.41 -3.38
N ALA A 130 2.55 -7.22 -3.71
CA ALA A 130 3.16 -7.82 -4.88
C ALA A 130 4.12 -8.94 -4.46
N LEU A 131 3.99 -10.12 -5.07
CA LEU A 131 4.95 -11.21 -4.94
C LEU A 131 6.04 -11.04 -5.99
N VAL A 132 7.28 -10.95 -5.54
CA VAL A 132 8.47 -10.84 -6.38
C VAL A 132 9.42 -11.98 -6.01
N GLY A 133 10.15 -12.51 -6.95
CA GLY A 133 11.13 -13.56 -6.66
C GLY A 133 11.62 -14.26 -7.90
N ASN A 134 12.68 -15.03 -7.74
CA ASN A 134 13.29 -15.77 -8.83
C ASN A 134 12.33 -16.83 -9.38
N PRO A 135 12.48 -17.24 -10.66
CA PRO A 135 11.81 -18.43 -11.16
C PRO A 135 12.05 -19.63 -10.25
N ASN A 136 11.01 -20.41 -9.98
CA ASN A 136 11.03 -21.60 -9.13
C ASN A 136 11.28 -21.38 -7.63
N SER A 137 11.28 -20.14 -7.12
CA SER A 137 11.35 -19.86 -5.68
C SER A 137 10.10 -20.28 -4.89
N GLY A 138 9.06 -20.80 -5.57
CA GLY A 138 7.79 -21.19 -4.97
C GLY A 138 6.80 -20.05 -4.80
N LYS A 139 7.00 -18.95 -5.50
CA LYS A 139 6.16 -17.76 -5.51
C LYS A 139 4.69 -18.07 -5.84
N THR A 140 4.44 -18.77 -6.95
CA THR A 140 3.08 -19.19 -7.35
C THR A 140 2.45 -20.18 -6.36
N SER A 141 3.24 -21.02 -5.69
CA SER A 141 2.74 -21.89 -4.63
C SER A 141 2.26 -21.10 -3.41
N LEU A 142 3.00 -20.04 -3.04
CA LEU A 142 2.60 -19.14 -1.97
C LEU A 142 1.33 -18.36 -2.36
N PHE A 143 1.26 -17.87 -3.59
CA PHE A 143 0.10 -17.19 -4.14
C PHE A 143 -1.17 -18.06 -4.08
N ASN A 144 -1.09 -19.29 -4.59
CA ASN A 144 -2.23 -20.21 -4.63
C ASN A 144 -2.73 -20.58 -3.23
N LEU A 145 -1.83 -20.70 -2.25
CA LEU A 145 -2.22 -20.95 -0.85
C LEU A 145 -2.91 -19.74 -0.22
N ALA A 146 -2.42 -18.53 -0.50
CA ALA A 146 -2.97 -17.31 0.07
C ALA A 146 -4.33 -16.97 -0.54
N SER A 147 -4.45 -17.02 -1.88
CA SER A 147 -5.65 -16.62 -2.61
C SER A 147 -6.76 -17.70 -2.61
N GLY A 148 -6.41 -18.96 -2.37
CA GLY A 148 -7.36 -20.07 -2.41
C GLY A 148 -8.03 -20.21 -3.79
N ALA A 149 -9.36 -20.38 -3.80
CA ALA A 149 -10.15 -20.53 -5.03
C ALA A 149 -10.56 -19.18 -5.67
N HIS A 150 -10.12 -18.04 -5.16
CA HIS A 150 -10.50 -16.70 -5.63
C HIS A 150 -9.43 -16.06 -6.53
N GLU A 151 -9.03 -16.80 -7.57
CA GLU A 151 -8.09 -16.31 -8.58
C GLU A 151 -8.83 -15.56 -9.70
N HIS A 152 -8.34 -14.39 -10.07
CA HIS A 152 -8.63 -13.74 -11.34
C HIS A 152 -7.35 -13.59 -12.14
N VAL A 153 -7.33 -14.18 -13.35
CA VAL A 153 -6.24 -13.95 -14.30
C VAL A 153 -6.48 -12.61 -14.97
N GLY A 154 -5.71 -11.60 -14.56
CA GLY A 154 -5.72 -10.28 -15.18
C GLY A 154 -4.68 -10.22 -16.29
N ASN A 155 -5.11 -10.22 -17.55
CA ASN A 155 -4.23 -9.88 -18.67
C ASN A 155 -4.09 -8.36 -18.74
N TYR A 156 -2.94 -7.84 -18.34
CA TYR A 156 -2.65 -6.42 -18.55
C TYR A 156 -2.36 -6.17 -20.03
N SER A 157 -3.16 -5.28 -20.64
CA SER A 157 -3.04 -4.95 -22.05
C SER A 157 -1.66 -4.35 -22.39
N GLY A 158 -0.93 -5.00 -23.28
CA GLY A 158 0.29 -4.46 -23.89
C GLY A 158 1.58 -5.23 -23.64
N VAL A 159 1.59 -6.27 -22.81
CA VAL A 159 2.74 -7.17 -22.63
C VAL A 159 2.27 -8.61 -22.55
N THR A 160 2.96 -9.52 -23.25
CA THR A 160 2.65 -10.98 -23.29
C THR A 160 3.09 -11.69 -21.98
N VAL A 161 2.95 -11.01 -20.82
CA VAL A 161 3.41 -11.54 -19.54
C VAL A 161 2.22 -11.62 -18.60
N ASP A 162 1.89 -12.83 -18.16
CA ASP A 162 0.75 -13.11 -17.28
C ASP A 162 1.10 -12.82 -15.83
N ALA A 163 0.47 -11.81 -15.24
CA ALA A 163 0.40 -11.65 -13.79
C ALA A 163 -0.95 -12.17 -13.28
N LYS A 164 -0.92 -12.93 -12.20
CA LYS A 164 -2.13 -13.43 -11.54
C LYS A 164 -2.48 -12.52 -10.36
N GLU A 165 -3.74 -12.24 -10.22
CA GLU A 165 -4.27 -11.44 -9.12
C GLU A 165 -5.23 -12.28 -8.28
N GLY A 166 -5.10 -12.20 -6.96
CA GLY A 166 -5.93 -12.93 -6.02
C GLY A 166 -6.31 -12.08 -4.83
N TYR A 167 -7.36 -12.50 -4.13
CA TYR A 167 -7.91 -11.80 -2.98
C TYR A 167 -8.17 -12.76 -1.83
N PHE A 168 -7.90 -12.31 -0.61
CA PHE A 168 -8.25 -13.05 0.61
C PHE A 168 -8.39 -12.10 1.80
N ASP A 169 -9.07 -12.57 2.83
CA ASP A 169 -9.23 -11.84 4.09
C ASP A 169 -8.37 -12.50 5.17
N PHE A 170 -7.60 -11.70 5.90
CA PHE A 170 -6.79 -12.15 7.02
C PHE A 170 -6.79 -11.09 8.12
N GLU A 171 -7.16 -11.47 9.34
CA GLU A 171 -7.21 -10.60 10.53
C GLU A 171 -7.90 -9.24 10.33
N GLY A 172 -9.03 -9.24 9.63
CA GLY A 172 -9.81 -8.02 9.40
C GLY A 172 -9.28 -7.12 8.28
N TYR A 173 -8.20 -7.53 7.60
CA TYR A 173 -7.68 -6.88 6.39
C TYR A 173 -8.12 -7.63 5.15
N HIS A 174 -8.38 -6.89 4.09
CA HIS A 174 -8.59 -7.43 2.75
C HIS A 174 -7.29 -7.33 1.97
N PHE A 175 -6.71 -8.46 1.61
CA PHE A 175 -5.48 -8.52 0.82
C PHE A 175 -5.81 -8.62 -0.66
N ARG A 176 -5.18 -7.77 -1.45
CA ARG A 176 -5.03 -7.91 -2.89
C ARG A 176 -3.60 -8.34 -3.16
N ILE A 177 -3.41 -9.54 -3.63
CA ILE A 177 -2.09 -10.11 -3.90
C ILE A 177 -1.89 -10.31 -5.39
N VAL A 178 -0.73 -9.90 -5.90
CA VAL A 178 -0.37 -10.02 -7.32
C VAL A 178 0.87 -10.89 -7.45
N ASP A 179 0.75 -12.02 -8.17
CA ASP A 179 1.89 -12.89 -8.50
C ASP A 179 2.58 -12.35 -9.76
N LEU A 180 3.72 -11.68 -9.58
CA LEU A 180 4.50 -11.14 -10.69
C LEU A 180 5.36 -12.24 -11.33
N PRO A 181 5.73 -12.09 -12.61
CA PRO A 181 6.64 -13.00 -13.28
C PRO A 181 7.93 -13.24 -12.51
N GLY A 182 8.45 -14.47 -12.58
CA GLY A 182 9.75 -14.79 -11.98
C GLY A 182 10.88 -14.05 -12.70
N THR A 183 11.72 -13.37 -11.94
CA THR A 183 12.87 -12.64 -12.48
C THR A 183 14.08 -12.79 -11.57
N TYR A 184 15.28 -12.72 -12.14
CA TYR A 184 16.54 -12.78 -11.39
C TYR A 184 17.07 -11.38 -11.06
N SER A 185 16.61 -10.36 -11.78
CA SER A 185 17.05 -8.98 -11.59
C SER A 185 15.97 -7.99 -12.00
N LEU A 186 16.17 -6.71 -11.68
CA LEU A 186 15.35 -5.58 -12.11
C LEU A 186 16.08 -4.68 -13.10
N SER A 187 17.08 -5.22 -13.78
CA SER A 187 17.95 -4.48 -14.71
C SER A 187 17.25 -4.02 -15.99
N ALA A 188 16.02 -4.51 -16.23
CA ALA A 188 15.17 -4.14 -17.36
C ALA A 188 15.70 -4.57 -18.74
N TYR A 189 16.37 -5.73 -18.80
CA TYR A 189 16.83 -6.33 -20.05
C TYR A 189 15.80 -7.29 -20.66
N THR A 190 15.06 -8.03 -19.84
CA THR A 190 14.01 -8.94 -20.32
C THR A 190 12.61 -8.34 -20.17
N PRO A 191 11.62 -8.79 -20.94
CA PRO A 191 10.24 -8.35 -20.81
C PRO A 191 9.71 -8.52 -19.37
N GLU A 192 10.04 -9.64 -18.71
CA GLU A 192 9.64 -9.97 -17.34
C GLU A 192 10.26 -8.96 -16.34
N GLU A 193 11.55 -8.66 -16.47
CA GLU A 193 12.24 -7.68 -15.62
C GLU A 193 11.62 -6.29 -15.79
N ILE A 194 11.38 -5.87 -17.03
CA ILE A 194 10.72 -4.59 -17.34
C ILE A 194 9.33 -4.54 -16.71
N TYR A 195 8.57 -5.63 -16.84
CA TYR A 195 7.21 -5.72 -16.29
C TYR A 195 7.22 -5.61 -14.76
N VAL A 196 8.03 -6.44 -14.07
CA VAL A 196 8.15 -6.43 -12.60
C VAL A 196 8.56 -5.05 -12.11
N ARG A 197 9.59 -4.45 -12.71
CA ARG A 197 10.05 -3.11 -12.35
C ARG A 197 8.98 -2.05 -12.54
N ARG A 198 8.28 -2.05 -13.67
CA ARG A 198 7.16 -1.14 -13.94
C ARG A 198 6.03 -1.33 -12.94
N HIS A 199 5.64 -2.56 -12.67
CA HIS A 199 4.58 -2.85 -11.71
C HIS A 199 4.92 -2.26 -10.32
N ILE A 200 6.15 -2.44 -9.85
CA ILE A 200 6.60 -1.88 -8.56
C ILE A 200 6.52 -0.35 -8.57
N ILE A 201 6.95 0.29 -9.67
CA ILE A 201 7.00 1.75 -9.76
C ILE A 201 5.61 2.36 -10.00
N ASP A 202 4.81 1.75 -10.86
CA ASP A 202 3.56 2.32 -11.35
C ASP A 202 2.39 1.98 -10.42
N GLU A 203 2.26 0.72 -9.97
CA GLU A 203 1.20 0.28 -9.07
C GLU A 203 1.51 0.58 -7.59
N THR A 204 2.79 0.79 -7.25
CA THR A 204 3.23 1.13 -5.89
C THR A 204 2.55 0.27 -4.81
N PRO A 205 2.80 -1.06 -4.78
CA PRO A 205 2.20 -1.94 -3.78
C PRO A 205 2.52 -1.45 -2.35
N ASP A 206 1.61 -1.71 -1.42
CA ASP A 206 1.81 -1.30 -0.02
C ASP A 206 2.98 -2.03 0.61
N VAL A 207 3.11 -3.33 0.30
CA VAL A 207 4.22 -4.20 0.74
C VAL A 207 4.59 -5.17 -0.38
N ILE A 208 5.88 -5.42 -0.54
CA ILE A 208 6.42 -6.47 -1.42
C ILE A 208 6.78 -7.69 -0.57
N ILE A 209 6.33 -8.85 -0.97
CA ILE A 209 6.85 -10.13 -0.47
C ILE A 209 7.88 -10.64 -1.49
N ASN A 210 9.14 -10.60 -1.12
CA ASN A 210 10.20 -11.19 -1.92
C ASN A 210 10.37 -12.66 -1.54
N VAL A 211 9.98 -13.56 -2.45
CA VAL A 211 10.05 -15.01 -2.24
C VAL A 211 11.40 -15.52 -2.70
N VAL A 212 12.17 -16.00 -1.76
CA VAL A 212 13.55 -16.47 -1.93
C VAL A 212 13.62 -17.98 -1.72
N ASP A 213 14.28 -18.68 -2.62
CA ASP A 213 14.62 -20.09 -2.45
C ASP A 213 15.78 -20.22 -1.46
N SER A 214 15.50 -20.77 -0.28
CA SER A 214 16.49 -20.92 0.80
C SER A 214 17.58 -21.93 0.46
N SER A 215 17.36 -22.87 -0.46
CA SER A 215 18.36 -23.83 -0.92
C SER A 215 19.37 -23.21 -1.89
N ASN A 216 19.04 -22.06 -2.51
CA ASN A 216 19.87 -21.32 -3.47
C ASN A 216 19.97 -19.83 -3.09
N LEU A 217 20.34 -19.55 -1.85
CA LEU A 217 20.23 -18.23 -1.25
C LEU A 217 21.05 -17.17 -2.00
N GLU A 218 22.31 -17.46 -2.32
CA GLU A 218 23.23 -16.52 -2.96
C GLU A 218 22.67 -15.91 -4.24
N ARG A 219 22.15 -16.77 -5.12
CA ARG A 219 21.56 -16.33 -6.38
C ARG A 219 20.27 -15.50 -6.18
N ASN A 220 19.49 -15.83 -5.16
CA ASN A 220 18.22 -15.17 -4.89
C ASN A 220 18.38 -13.81 -4.20
N LEU A 221 19.41 -13.64 -3.37
CA LEU A 221 19.68 -12.38 -2.66
C LEU A 221 20.06 -11.23 -3.59
N TYR A 222 20.51 -11.50 -4.81
CA TYR A 222 20.82 -10.45 -5.78
C TYR A 222 19.56 -9.59 -6.10
N LEU A 223 18.42 -10.23 -6.35
CA LEU A 223 17.16 -9.53 -6.53
C LEU A 223 16.72 -8.79 -5.26
N THR A 224 16.95 -9.39 -4.09
CA THR A 224 16.66 -8.79 -2.79
C THR A 224 17.40 -7.45 -2.62
N THR A 225 18.71 -7.40 -2.96
CA THR A 225 19.49 -6.15 -2.85
C THR A 225 18.96 -5.07 -3.77
N GLN A 226 18.54 -5.41 -4.99
CA GLN A 226 17.96 -4.45 -5.91
C GLN A 226 16.61 -3.90 -5.43
N LEU A 227 15.79 -4.72 -4.75
CA LEU A 227 14.55 -4.26 -4.13
C LEU A 227 14.82 -3.32 -2.96
N ILE A 228 15.86 -3.59 -2.16
CA ILE A 228 16.32 -2.70 -1.09
C ILE A 228 16.76 -1.35 -1.67
N ASP A 229 17.56 -1.36 -2.75
CA ASP A 229 18.02 -0.14 -3.42
C ASP A 229 16.86 0.72 -3.98
N MET A 230 15.74 0.08 -4.33
CA MET A 230 14.51 0.79 -4.72
C MET A 230 13.77 1.42 -3.53
N ASN A 231 14.25 1.20 -2.30
CA ASN A 231 13.63 1.68 -1.06
C ASN A 231 12.15 1.34 -0.95
N VAL A 232 11.78 0.13 -1.36
CA VAL A 232 10.41 -0.38 -1.25
C VAL A 232 10.21 -1.07 0.09
N ARG A 233 9.00 -0.99 0.61
CA ARG A 233 8.64 -1.68 1.85
C ARG A 233 8.47 -3.17 1.54
N MET A 234 9.27 -4.02 2.17
CA MET A 234 9.30 -5.43 1.84
C MET A 234 9.56 -6.34 3.04
N VAL A 235 9.14 -7.59 2.88
CA VAL A 235 9.51 -8.72 3.71
C VAL A 235 10.05 -9.83 2.81
N VAL A 236 11.04 -10.57 3.29
CA VAL A 236 11.61 -11.73 2.58
C VAL A 236 11.01 -13.01 3.14
N ALA A 237 10.34 -13.77 2.30
CA ALA A 237 9.88 -15.13 2.58
C ALA A 237 11.00 -16.10 2.14
N LEU A 238 11.74 -16.63 3.11
CA LEU A 238 12.74 -17.67 2.90
C LEU A 238 12.01 -19.01 2.70
N ASN A 239 11.60 -19.25 1.46
CA ASN A 239 10.76 -20.39 1.09
C ASN A 239 11.60 -21.63 0.80
N ILE A 240 10.94 -22.79 0.69
CA ILE A 240 11.62 -24.10 0.52
C ILE A 240 12.56 -24.36 1.69
N TYR A 241 12.25 -23.83 2.85
CA TYR A 241 13.10 -23.90 4.03
C TYR A 241 13.30 -25.33 4.55
N ASP A 242 12.34 -26.21 4.28
CA ASP A 242 12.42 -27.63 4.61
C ASP A 242 13.53 -28.38 3.81
N GLU A 243 13.83 -27.97 2.60
CA GLU A 243 14.94 -28.54 1.82
C GLU A 243 16.30 -28.09 2.40
N LEU A 244 16.39 -26.84 2.88
CA LEU A 244 17.57 -26.36 3.59
C LEU A 244 17.79 -27.17 4.89
N GLU A 245 16.72 -27.34 5.69
CA GLU A 245 16.76 -28.14 6.92
C GLU A 245 17.17 -29.61 6.62
N ALA A 246 16.60 -30.20 5.57
CA ALA A 246 16.89 -31.58 5.17
C ALA A 246 18.36 -31.79 4.68
N SER A 247 18.97 -30.74 4.14
CA SER A 247 20.41 -30.81 3.74
C SER A 247 21.37 -30.72 4.91
N GLY A 248 20.86 -30.58 6.15
CA GLY A 248 21.69 -30.42 7.36
C GLY A 248 22.30 -29.03 7.52
N ASN A 249 21.94 -28.09 6.66
CA ASN A 249 22.39 -26.70 6.75
C ASN A 249 21.50 -25.88 7.72
N THR A 250 22.12 -24.92 8.38
CA THR A 250 21.44 -23.98 9.26
C THR A 250 21.65 -22.57 8.74
N LEU A 251 20.60 -21.74 8.81
CA LEU A 251 20.63 -20.34 8.42
C LEU A 251 20.19 -19.46 9.58
N ASP A 252 21.07 -18.59 10.05
CA ASP A 252 20.68 -17.54 11.00
C ASP A 252 19.96 -16.40 10.24
N TYR A 253 18.67 -16.62 9.99
CA TYR A 253 17.84 -15.62 9.29
C TYR A 253 17.59 -14.37 10.13
N HIS A 254 17.74 -14.41 11.45
CA HIS A 254 17.66 -13.22 12.31
C HIS A 254 18.88 -12.30 12.11
N LEU A 255 20.06 -12.89 12.02
CA LEU A 255 21.27 -12.13 11.69
C LEU A 255 21.18 -11.57 10.27
N LEU A 256 20.73 -12.39 9.32
CA LEU A 256 20.56 -11.97 7.93
C LEU A 256 19.55 -10.80 7.82
N SER A 257 18.42 -10.87 8.53
CA SER A 257 17.43 -9.81 8.61
C SER A 257 18.05 -8.50 9.12
N LYS A 258 18.89 -8.56 10.17
CA LYS A 258 19.59 -7.38 10.71
C LYS A 258 20.61 -6.80 9.72
N LEU A 259 21.35 -7.64 9.01
CA LEU A 259 22.35 -7.20 8.04
C LEU A 259 21.72 -6.50 6.83
N PHE A 260 20.57 -7.00 6.35
CA PHE A 260 19.88 -6.42 5.20
C PHE A 260 18.90 -5.31 5.60
N GLY A 261 18.59 -5.16 6.89
CA GLY A 261 17.62 -4.17 7.37
C GLY A 261 16.17 -4.45 6.95
N VAL A 262 15.85 -5.70 6.59
CA VAL A 262 14.50 -6.12 6.17
C VAL A 262 14.08 -7.38 6.91
N PRO A 263 12.80 -7.54 7.30
CA PRO A 263 12.32 -8.77 7.92
C PRO A 263 12.52 -9.96 7.00
N MET A 264 13.04 -11.06 7.54
CA MET A 264 13.22 -12.34 6.85
C MET A 264 12.61 -13.46 7.67
N LEU A 265 11.79 -14.30 7.06
CA LEU A 265 11.03 -15.35 7.73
C LEU A 265 11.10 -16.67 6.98
N PRO A 266 11.34 -17.81 7.66
CA PRO A 266 11.28 -19.13 7.03
C PRO A 266 9.83 -19.49 6.65
N THR A 267 9.63 -19.95 5.43
CA THR A 267 8.34 -20.42 4.91
C THR A 267 8.49 -21.74 4.16
N VAL A 268 7.44 -22.54 4.18
CA VAL A 268 7.31 -23.77 3.37
C VAL A 268 5.93 -23.73 2.74
N SER A 269 5.82 -23.09 1.57
CA SER A 269 4.53 -22.86 0.90
C SER A 269 3.78 -24.17 0.64
N LYS A 270 4.46 -25.25 0.21
CA LYS A 270 3.83 -26.57 -0.01
C LYS A 270 3.18 -27.18 1.24
N LYS A 271 3.58 -26.77 2.44
CA LYS A 271 3.13 -27.31 3.73
C LYS A 271 2.33 -26.28 4.56
N ASN A 272 2.04 -25.12 4.00
CA ASN A 272 1.38 -24.00 4.72
C ASN A 272 2.10 -23.58 6.02
N ARG A 273 3.44 -23.73 6.07
CA ARG A 273 4.24 -23.38 7.25
C ARG A 273 4.80 -21.98 7.11
N GLY A 274 4.56 -21.14 8.13
CA GLY A 274 5.11 -19.78 8.23
C GLY A 274 4.31 -18.69 7.48
N LEU A 275 3.19 -19.02 6.82
CA LEU A 275 2.41 -18.05 6.06
C LEU A 275 1.66 -17.08 6.98
N ASP A 276 1.06 -17.57 8.06
CA ASP A 276 0.35 -16.70 9.03
C ASP A 276 1.31 -15.66 9.60
N THR A 277 2.52 -16.10 10.03
CA THR A 277 3.55 -15.19 10.52
C THR A 277 3.99 -14.18 9.44
N LEU A 278 4.09 -14.61 8.18
CA LEU A 278 4.42 -13.75 7.06
C LEU A 278 3.37 -12.64 6.86
N PHE A 279 2.08 -13.00 6.89
CA PHE A 279 1.01 -12.01 6.73
C PHE A 279 0.87 -11.09 7.93
N HIS A 280 1.16 -11.53 9.15
CA HIS A 280 1.27 -10.65 10.32
C HIS A 280 2.38 -9.61 10.13
N VAL A 281 3.56 -10.01 9.62
CA VAL A 281 4.64 -9.06 9.33
C VAL A 281 4.23 -8.09 8.22
N VAL A 282 3.51 -8.53 7.20
CA VAL A 282 2.96 -7.63 6.17
C VAL A 282 2.02 -6.59 6.78
N ILE A 283 1.12 -7.00 7.69
CA ILE A 283 0.23 -6.08 8.40
C ILE A 283 1.04 -5.07 9.21
N ASN A 284 2.03 -5.51 9.98
CA ASN A 284 2.89 -4.62 10.77
C ASN A 284 3.61 -3.60 9.88
N LEU A 285 4.22 -4.03 8.78
CA LEU A 285 4.85 -3.13 7.82
C LEU A 285 3.87 -2.14 7.18
N TYR A 286 2.62 -2.56 6.98
CA TYR A 286 1.56 -1.68 6.48
C TYR A 286 1.11 -0.67 7.53
N GLU A 287 0.96 -1.08 8.80
CA GLU A 287 0.53 -0.20 9.90
C GLU A 287 1.64 0.77 10.31
N ASP A 288 2.93 0.38 10.30
CA ASP A 288 4.06 1.28 10.53
C ASP A 288 4.07 2.47 9.57
N ARG A 289 3.48 2.32 8.37
CA ARG A 289 3.21 3.44 7.46
C ARG A 289 2.28 4.50 8.07
N LYS A 290 1.42 4.11 9.01
CA LYS A 290 0.43 5.02 9.62
C LYS A 290 0.96 5.72 10.84
N SER A 291 1.95 5.15 11.52
CA SER A 291 2.57 5.73 12.71
C SER A 291 3.61 6.82 12.39
N VAL A 292 4.04 6.95 11.14
CA VAL A 292 5.02 7.95 10.66
C VAL A 292 4.34 9.15 9.96
N VAL A 293 3.02 9.33 10.16
CA VAL A 293 2.26 10.47 9.61
C VAL A 293 1.76 11.35 10.73
#